data_6e7e4bb83f8228e7b564f15ed417f6ea
#
_entry.id   6e7e4bb83f8228e7b564f15ed417f6ea
#
_cell.length_a   1.000
_cell.length_b   1.000
_cell.length_c   1.000
_cell.angle_alpha   90.00
_cell.angle_beta   90.00
_cell.angle_gamma   90.00
#
_symmetry.space_group_name_H-M   'P 1'
#
loop_
_entity.id
_entity.type
_entity.pdbx_description
1 polymer ?
#
loop_
_entity_poly.entity_id
_entity_poly.type
_entity_poly.pdbx_seq_one_letter_code
_entity_poly.pdbx_strand_id
1 'polypeptide(L)'
;MKKKIVGITLVVFGLILGYLPHITVVEAELPSACTPTPTEPVTPGGNEAVEIASGLLSCDQGITSTDKFNQQLIDLLNLQTTKIEEAKRIAIDESLKGEMSGQIEYFYDRSIELGLDPVYVVALAAWETGDGTSNICVNKHNFGGMRSGGEWTRFESKEAGIEAFLNLLVSYAEKGSDTPEEMAARYAPGSETWAPNVRKIMKRINDAIEKKQTEVRQEYDLLIENLKK
;
A
#
# COMPACT_ATOMS: atom_id res chain seq x y z
N MET A 1 -26.81 -17.15 26.60
CA MET A 1 -25.43 -17.27 26.09
C MET A 1 -25.21 -16.12 25.11
N LYS A 2 -24.40 -15.12 25.48
CA LYS A 2 -24.14 -13.92 24.65
C LYS A 2 -23.15 -14.28 23.53
N LYS A 3 -23.56 -14.25 22.27
CA LYS A 3 -22.65 -14.37 21.11
C LYS A 3 -21.88 -13.07 20.99
N LYS A 4 -20.57 -13.12 21.19
CA LYS A 4 -19.65 -12.03 20.83
C LYS A 4 -19.51 -12.04 19.32
N ILE A 5 -19.94 -10.96 18.67
CA ILE A 5 -19.60 -10.67 17.28
C ILE A 5 -18.28 -9.92 17.34
N VAL A 6 -17.27 -10.49 16.67
CA VAL A 6 -15.94 -9.91 16.54
C VAL A 6 -16.05 -8.79 15.52
N GLY A 7 -15.98 -7.55 15.98
CA GLY A 7 -15.83 -6.40 15.11
C GLY A 7 -14.45 -6.41 14.46
N ILE A 8 -14.41 -6.26 13.15
CA ILE A 8 -13.15 -6.11 12.40
C ILE A 8 -12.59 -4.71 12.71
N THR A 9 -11.57 -4.66 13.56
CA THR A 9 -10.80 -3.45 13.80
C THR A 9 -9.84 -3.27 12.63
N LEU A 10 -10.13 -2.35 11.74
CA LEU A 10 -9.19 -1.92 10.70
C LEU A 10 -8.14 -1.02 11.37
N VAL A 11 -7.01 -1.60 11.75
CA VAL A 11 -5.86 -0.83 12.24
C VAL A 11 -5.11 -0.30 11.02
N VAL A 12 -5.37 0.94 10.68
CA VAL A 12 -4.52 1.66 9.72
C VAL A 12 -3.26 2.10 10.48
N PHE A 13 -2.16 1.40 10.28
CA PHE A 13 -0.84 1.84 10.74
C PHE A 13 -0.39 3.03 9.89
N GLY A 14 -0.69 4.23 10.36
CA GLY A 14 -0.11 5.47 9.84
C GLY A 14 1.16 5.82 10.60
N LEU A 15 2.31 5.39 10.13
CA LEU A 15 3.60 5.94 10.52
C LEU A 15 4.05 6.94 9.46
N ILE A 16 3.69 8.20 9.61
CA ILE A 16 4.47 9.37 9.16
C ILE A 16 4.02 10.57 10.00
N LEU A 17 4.96 11.06 10.79
CA LEU A 17 5.13 12.41 11.36
C LEU A 17 3.94 13.37 11.34
N GLY A 18 3.32 13.53 12.52
CA GLY A 18 2.83 14.79 13.01
C GLY A 18 1.59 15.39 12.32
N TYR A 19 0.45 15.25 12.98
CA TYR A 19 -0.86 15.81 12.68
C TYR A 19 -1.76 14.95 11.77
N LEU A 20 -2.30 13.88 12.37
CA LEU A 20 -3.62 13.41 12.00
C LEU A 20 -4.57 13.73 13.18
N PRO A 21 -5.73 14.36 12.95
CA PRO A 21 -6.75 14.45 13.98
C PRO A 21 -7.18 13.03 14.33
N HIS A 22 -7.20 12.72 15.62
CA HIS A 22 -7.77 11.49 16.14
C HIS A 22 -9.22 11.38 15.65
N ILE A 23 -9.47 10.54 14.67
CA ILE A 23 -10.82 10.11 14.34
C ILE A 23 -11.17 9.09 15.43
N THR A 24 -11.86 9.55 16.45
CA THR A 24 -12.52 8.66 17.41
C THR A 24 -13.66 8.00 16.64
N VAL A 25 -13.50 6.73 16.30
CA VAL A 25 -14.62 5.92 15.84
C VAL A 25 -15.53 5.77 17.04
N VAL A 26 -16.63 6.50 17.03
CA VAL A 26 -17.72 6.29 17.97
C VAL A 26 -18.33 4.95 17.58
N GLU A 27 -18.20 3.94 18.43
CA GLU A 27 -18.97 2.71 18.29
C GLU A 27 -20.46 3.09 18.35
N ALA A 28 -21.10 3.09 17.18
CA ALA A 28 -22.55 3.17 17.12
C ALA A 28 -23.08 1.82 17.60
N GLU A 29 -23.70 1.79 18.77
CA GLU A 29 -24.50 0.66 19.20
C GLU A 29 -25.62 0.44 18.16
N LEU A 30 -25.60 -0.70 17.49
CA LEU A 30 -26.71 -1.13 16.65
C LEU A 30 -27.97 -1.19 17.50
N PRO A 31 -29.08 -0.56 17.07
CA PRO A 31 -30.32 -0.64 17.81
C PRO A 31 -30.76 -2.10 17.93
N SER A 32 -30.94 -2.52 19.18
CA SER A 32 -31.47 -3.81 19.56
C SER A 32 -32.93 -3.87 19.17
N ALA A 33 -33.25 -4.32 17.96
CA ALA A 33 -34.62 -4.61 17.59
C ALA A 33 -34.70 -5.62 16.45
N CYS A 34 -34.83 -6.85 16.83
CA CYS A 34 -35.64 -7.88 16.18
C CYS A 34 -35.67 -9.07 17.14
N THR A 35 -36.45 -8.99 18.19
CA THR A 35 -36.90 -10.18 18.93
C THR A 35 -38.00 -10.81 18.07
N PRO A 36 -37.86 -12.06 17.61
CA PRO A 36 -38.95 -12.77 16.97
C PRO A 36 -40.04 -13.00 18.00
N THR A 37 -41.26 -12.56 17.70
CA THR A 37 -42.46 -12.87 18.47
C THR A 37 -42.64 -14.41 18.46
N PRO A 38 -42.92 -15.04 19.60
CA PRO A 38 -43.18 -16.47 19.64
C PRO A 38 -44.45 -16.76 18.85
N THR A 39 -44.34 -17.47 17.75
CA THR A 39 -45.48 -18.05 17.04
C THR A 39 -46.00 -19.26 17.82
N GLU A 40 -47.31 -19.31 18.07
CA GLU A 40 -48.01 -20.43 18.69
C GLU A 40 -47.83 -21.71 17.87
N PRO A 41 -47.92 -22.91 18.49
CA PRO A 41 -47.68 -24.18 17.83
C PRO A 41 -48.79 -24.45 16.81
N VAL A 42 -48.41 -24.50 15.53
CA VAL A 42 -49.29 -24.94 14.44
C VAL A 42 -49.36 -26.46 14.40
N THR A 43 -50.56 -27.00 14.48
CA THR A 43 -50.89 -28.41 14.31
C THR A 43 -50.64 -28.87 12.85
N PRO A 44 -50.14 -30.10 12.62
CA PRO A 44 -49.82 -30.55 11.28
C PRO A 44 -51.07 -31.06 10.55
N GLY A 45 -51.42 -30.42 9.45
CA GLY A 45 -52.49 -30.85 8.58
C GLY A 45 -52.65 -29.97 7.36
N GLY A 46 -52.20 -30.43 6.21
CA GLY A 46 -52.60 -29.90 4.90
C GLY A 46 -51.55 -29.13 4.11
N ASN A 47 -51.23 -29.66 2.96
CA ASN A 47 -50.53 -29.11 1.80
C ASN A 47 -50.47 -27.57 1.71
N GLU A 48 -49.36 -26.96 2.16
CA GLU A 48 -48.99 -25.58 1.80
C GLU A 48 -47.49 -25.40 1.92
N ALA A 49 -46.75 -25.94 0.95
CA ALA A 49 -45.31 -25.74 0.83
C ALA A 49 -44.93 -24.49 0.02
N VAL A 50 -45.84 -23.52 -0.13
CA VAL A 50 -45.59 -22.36 -1.01
C VAL A 50 -45.66 -21.02 -0.28
N GLU A 51 -46.12 -20.92 0.97
CA GLU A 51 -46.32 -19.65 1.66
C GLU A 51 -45.25 -19.28 2.72
N ILE A 52 -44.28 -20.20 2.96
CA ILE A 52 -43.20 -19.90 3.93
C ILE A 52 -42.07 -19.00 3.34
N ALA A 53 -42.08 -18.81 2.03
CA ALA A 53 -41.05 -17.99 1.35
C ALA A 53 -41.37 -16.49 1.30
N SER A 54 -42.58 -16.05 1.62
CA SER A 54 -42.95 -14.63 1.54
C SER A 54 -42.91 -13.89 2.88
N GLY A 55 -42.74 -14.59 4.00
CA GLY A 55 -42.68 -14.00 5.34
C GLY A 55 -41.29 -13.56 5.82
N LEU A 56 -40.24 -13.78 5.02
CA LEU A 56 -38.84 -13.56 5.45
C LEU A 56 -38.19 -12.30 4.91
N LEU A 57 -38.94 -11.39 4.33
CA LEU A 57 -38.36 -10.18 3.73
C LEU A 57 -39.27 -8.97 3.89
N SER A 58 -39.26 -8.35 5.06
CA SER A 58 -39.50 -6.93 5.13
C SER A 58 -39.03 -6.35 6.45
N CYS A 59 -37.76 -6.54 6.76
CA CYS A 59 -37.01 -5.53 7.47
C CYS A 59 -36.39 -4.61 6.43
N ASP A 60 -37.20 -4.01 5.58
CA ASP A 60 -36.84 -2.83 4.84
C ASP A 60 -36.88 -1.66 5.84
N GLN A 61 -35.90 -1.66 6.72
CA GLN A 61 -35.49 -0.49 7.49
C GLN A 61 -35.00 0.48 6.45
N GLY A 62 -35.88 1.33 5.97
CA GLY A 62 -35.58 2.28 4.92
C GLY A 62 -34.27 3.00 5.22
N ILE A 63 -33.24 2.71 4.45
CA ILE A 63 -31.93 3.36 4.53
C ILE A 63 -32.22 4.86 4.51
N THR A 64 -31.93 5.56 5.59
CA THR A 64 -32.20 6.99 5.72
C THR A 64 -31.33 7.78 4.74
N SER A 65 -31.71 9.01 4.42
CA SER A 65 -30.86 9.89 3.61
C SER A 65 -29.48 10.09 4.25
N THR A 66 -29.43 10.12 5.57
CA THR A 66 -28.18 10.23 6.35
C THR A 66 -27.30 8.99 6.19
N ASP A 67 -27.88 7.78 6.18
CA ASP A 67 -27.12 6.55 5.98
C ASP A 67 -26.53 6.48 4.58
N LYS A 68 -27.29 6.89 3.57
CA LYS A 68 -26.81 7.00 2.17
C LYS A 68 -25.65 7.98 2.05
N PHE A 69 -25.76 9.14 2.67
CA PHE A 69 -24.69 10.14 2.69
C PHE A 69 -23.43 9.60 3.37
N ASN A 70 -23.58 9.00 4.55
CA ASN A 70 -22.45 8.42 5.27
C ASN A 70 -21.75 7.31 4.46
N GLN A 71 -22.53 6.46 3.79
CA GLN A 71 -21.95 5.40 2.94
C GLN A 71 -21.19 6.00 1.76
N GLN A 72 -21.72 6.99 1.08
CA GLN A 72 -21.04 7.68 -0.02
C GLN A 72 -19.75 8.36 0.44
N LEU A 73 -19.74 8.95 1.63
CA LEU A 73 -18.54 9.56 2.21
C LEU A 73 -17.46 8.51 2.51
N ILE A 74 -17.86 7.37 3.10
CA ILE A 74 -16.94 6.25 3.37
C ILE A 74 -16.35 5.72 2.05
N ASP A 75 -17.17 5.54 1.03
CA ASP A 75 -16.73 5.05 -0.28
C ASP A 75 -15.73 6.02 -0.93
N LEU A 76 -15.98 7.33 -0.86
CA LEU A 76 -15.06 8.36 -1.36
C LEU A 76 -13.73 8.35 -0.60
N LEU A 77 -13.74 8.24 0.72
CA LEU A 77 -12.51 8.20 1.52
C LEU A 77 -11.69 6.93 1.25
N ASN A 78 -12.34 5.78 1.07
CA ASN A 78 -11.67 4.54 0.70
C ASN A 78 -11.04 4.65 -0.70
N LEU A 79 -11.77 5.24 -1.65
CA LEU A 79 -11.26 5.45 -3.00
C LEU A 79 -10.09 6.45 -3.01
N GLN A 80 -10.17 7.54 -2.23
CA GLN A 80 -9.07 8.48 -2.06
C GLN A 80 -7.81 7.77 -1.54
N THR A 81 -7.95 6.92 -0.52
CA THR A 81 -6.82 6.17 0.05
C THR A 81 -6.17 5.28 -1.02
N THR A 82 -6.97 4.56 -1.79
CA THR A 82 -6.48 3.73 -2.90
C THR A 82 -5.74 4.56 -3.95
N LYS A 83 -6.30 5.72 -4.32
CA LYS A 83 -5.68 6.61 -5.31
C LYS A 83 -4.40 7.27 -4.82
N ILE A 84 -4.27 7.53 -3.53
CA ILE A 84 -3.02 8.02 -2.90
C ILE A 84 -1.90 6.99 -3.01
N GLU A 85 -2.19 5.71 -2.78
CA GLU A 85 -1.20 4.62 -2.95
C GLU A 85 -0.85 4.41 -4.42
N GLU A 86 -1.84 4.46 -5.31
CA GLU A 86 -1.60 4.40 -6.75
C GLU A 86 -0.72 5.57 -7.23
N ALA A 87 -0.95 6.79 -6.74
CA ALA A 87 -0.14 7.97 -7.04
C ALA A 87 1.32 7.80 -6.59
N LYS A 88 1.55 7.18 -5.44
CA LYS A 88 2.90 6.83 -4.96
C LYS A 88 3.59 5.87 -5.94
N ARG A 89 2.91 4.79 -6.34
CA ARG A 89 3.44 3.79 -7.28
C ARG A 89 3.77 4.44 -8.65
N ILE A 90 2.90 5.31 -9.15
CA ILE A 90 3.10 6.05 -10.41
C ILE A 90 4.31 6.98 -10.30
N ALA A 91 4.47 7.72 -9.20
CA ALA A 91 5.61 8.62 -9.01
C ALA A 91 6.94 7.87 -8.98
N ILE A 92 6.97 6.69 -8.39
CA ILE A 92 8.15 5.82 -8.38
C ILE A 92 8.42 5.28 -9.79
N ASP A 93 7.41 4.81 -10.52
CA ASP A 93 7.56 4.33 -11.90
C ASP A 93 8.15 5.40 -12.82
N GLU A 94 7.63 6.62 -12.76
CA GLU A 94 8.17 7.77 -13.50
C GLU A 94 9.61 8.16 -13.10
N SER A 95 10.07 7.69 -11.94
CA SER A 95 11.44 7.91 -11.47
C SER A 95 12.42 6.88 -12.01
N LEU A 96 11.93 5.74 -12.53
CA LEU A 96 12.75 4.68 -13.11
C LEU A 96 13.28 5.13 -14.48
N LYS A 97 14.60 4.99 -14.69
CA LYS A 97 15.26 5.41 -15.92
C LYS A 97 16.15 4.29 -16.46
N GLY A 98 16.58 4.45 -17.73
CA GLY A 98 17.47 3.49 -18.38
C GLY A 98 16.92 2.08 -18.30
N GLU A 99 17.75 1.12 -17.93
CA GLU A 99 17.39 -0.31 -17.80
C GLU A 99 16.41 -0.60 -16.65
N MET A 100 16.21 0.38 -15.74
CA MET A 100 15.22 0.26 -14.67
C MET A 100 13.79 0.56 -15.15
N SER A 101 13.63 1.29 -16.25
CA SER A 101 12.33 1.66 -16.81
C SER A 101 11.50 0.44 -17.17
N GLY A 102 10.20 0.46 -16.83
CA GLY A 102 9.28 -0.66 -17.07
C GLY A 102 9.43 -1.82 -16.08
N GLN A 103 10.21 -1.68 -15.01
CA GLN A 103 10.44 -2.71 -14.00
C GLN A 103 9.77 -2.38 -12.66
N ILE A 104 8.65 -1.65 -12.69
CA ILE A 104 7.95 -1.18 -11.47
C ILE A 104 7.48 -2.33 -10.58
N GLU A 105 7.07 -3.46 -11.16
CA GLU A 105 6.64 -4.65 -10.41
C GLU A 105 7.75 -5.15 -9.47
N TYR A 106 9.00 -5.10 -9.91
CA TYR A 106 10.14 -5.51 -9.08
C TYR A 106 10.59 -4.40 -8.14
N PHE A 107 10.72 -3.17 -8.61
CA PHE A 107 11.22 -2.06 -7.80
C PHE A 107 10.20 -1.54 -6.77
N TYR A 108 8.91 -1.79 -6.95
CA TYR A 108 7.88 -1.37 -6.02
C TYR A 108 7.18 -2.55 -5.37
N ASP A 109 6.42 -3.34 -6.14
CA ASP A 109 5.55 -4.36 -5.58
C ASP A 109 6.38 -5.43 -4.87
N ARG A 110 7.43 -5.93 -5.51
CA ARG A 110 8.31 -6.94 -4.92
C ARG A 110 9.10 -6.42 -3.71
N SER A 111 9.48 -5.14 -3.70
CA SER A 111 10.14 -4.52 -2.54
C SER A 111 9.22 -4.52 -1.31
N ILE A 112 7.94 -4.17 -1.50
CA ILE A 112 6.94 -4.20 -0.42
C ILE A 112 6.76 -5.62 0.12
N GLU A 113 6.63 -6.62 -0.75
CA GLU A 113 6.52 -8.04 -0.36
C GLU A 113 7.70 -8.49 0.51
N LEU A 114 8.89 -7.97 0.23
CA LEU A 114 10.12 -8.28 0.97
C LEU A 114 10.34 -7.41 2.20
N GLY A 115 9.41 -6.47 2.50
CA GLY A 115 9.52 -5.56 3.64
C GLY A 115 10.57 -4.46 3.46
N LEU A 116 10.96 -4.15 2.22
CA LEU A 116 11.89 -3.08 1.88
C LEU A 116 11.14 -1.78 1.55
N ASP A 117 11.75 -0.62 1.81
CA ASP A 117 11.25 0.67 1.34
C ASP A 117 11.52 0.83 -0.17
N PRO A 118 10.48 0.88 -1.04
CA PRO A 118 10.67 1.02 -2.48
C PRO A 118 11.42 2.30 -2.87
N VAL A 119 11.25 3.40 -2.13
CA VAL A 119 11.97 4.65 -2.39
C VAL A 119 13.47 4.47 -2.18
N TYR A 120 13.84 3.79 -1.11
CA TYR A 120 15.24 3.47 -0.83
C TYR A 120 15.82 2.52 -1.88
N VAL A 121 15.10 1.44 -2.21
CA VAL A 121 15.52 0.46 -3.23
C VAL A 121 15.80 1.15 -4.57
N VAL A 122 14.86 1.97 -5.06
CA VAL A 122 15.01 2.69 -6.33
C VAL A 122 16.15 3.69 -6.27
N ALA A 123 16.27 4.44 -5.17
CA ALA A 123 17.33 5.43 -5.01
C ALA A 123 18.72 4.78 -5.01
N LEU A 124 18.84 3.63 -4.36
CA LEU A 124 20.09 2.89 -4.30
C LEU A 124 20.44 2.31 -5.68
N ALA A 125 19.49 1.64 -6.34
CA ALA A 125 19.70 1.14 -7.69
C ALA A 125 20.09 2.26 -8.68
N ALA A 126 19.41 3.40 -8.61
CA ALA A 126 19.74 4.57 -9.45
C ALA A 126 21.14 5.10 -9.19
N TRP A 127 21.57 5.14 -7.92
CA TRP A 127 22.93 5.55 -7.56
C TRP A 127 23.99 4.56 -8.09
N GLU A 128 23.81 3.27 -7.84
CA GLU A 128 24.76 2.22 -8.22
C GLU A 128 24.88 2.04 -9.74
N THR A 129 23.82 2.35 -10.47
CA THR A 129 23.77 2.13 -11.92
C THR A 129 23.84 3.41 -12.76
N GLY A 130 23.96 4.57 -12.12
CA GLY A 130 23.88 5.86 -12.83
C GLY A 130 22.54 6.01 -13.55
N ASP A 131 21.44 5.92 -12.80
CA ASP A 131 20.07 5.93 -13.33
C ASP A 131 19.82 4.82 -14.39
N GLY A 132 20.37 3.62 -14.18
CA GLY A 132 20.16 2.47 -15.06
C GLY A 132 20.98 2.50 -16.37
N THR A 133 22.01 3.34 -16.48
CA THR A 133 22.77 3.53 -17.73
C THR A 133 24.18 2.93 -17.71
N SER A 134 24.65 2.48 -16.55
CA SER A 134 26.00 1.93 -16.42
C SER A 134 26.21 0.67 -17.27
N ASN A 135 27.43 0.43 -17.73
CA ASN A 135 27.78 -0.72 -18.55
C ASN A 135 27.41 -2.07 -17.89
N ILE A 136 27.61 -2.18 -16.57
CA ILE A 136 27.25 -3.39 -15.82
C ILE A 136 25.73 -3.59 -15.74
N CYS A 137 24.97 -2.52 -15.66
CA CYS A 137 23.52 -2.57 -15.70
C CYS A 137 23.02 -3.01 -17.09
N VAL A 138 23.46 -2.30 -18.13
CA VAL A 138 23.03 -2.54 -19.53
C VAL A 138 23.44 -3.92 -20.03
N ASN A 139 24.70 -4.31 -19.82
CA ASN A 139 25.23 -5.52 -20.43
C ASN A 139 25.20 -6.76 -19.55
N LYS A 140 24.99 -6.59 -18.24
CA LYS A 140 25.02 -7.71 -17.28
C LYS A 140 23.77 -7.80 -16.43
N HIS A 141 22.79 -6.92 -16.61
CA HIS A 141 21.56 -6.83 -15.79
C HIS A 141 21.85 -6.76 -14.27
N ASN A 142 22.94 -6.07 -13.91
CA ASN A 142 23.42 -6.00 -12.53
C ASN A 142 23.11 -4.63 -11.93
N PHE A 143 22.08 -4.59 -11.10
CA PHE A 143 21.53 -3.36 -10.52
C PHE A 143 22.17 -2.94 -9.20
N GLY A 144 22.92 -3.81 -8.55
CA GLY A 144 23.55 -3.57 -7.25
C GLY A 144 25.07 -3.60 -7.28
N GLY A 145 25.73 -3.57 -8.44
CA GLY A 145 27.21 -3.66 -8.48
C GLY A 145 27.76 -4.96 -7.90
N MET A 146 27.01 -6.05 -7.99
CA MET A 146 27.37 -7.34 -7.39
C MET A 146 28.55 -8.00 -8.10
N ARG A 147 29.42 -8.63 -7.31
CA ARG A 147 30.60 -9.35 -7.80
C ARG A 147 30.65 -10.80 -7.29
N SER A 148 31.22 -11.68 -8.11
CA SER A 148 31.53 -13.05 -7.74
C SER A 148 32.93 -13.41 -8.30
N GLY A 149 33.82 -13.94 -7.45
CA GLY A 149 35.17 -14.25 -7.87
C GLY A 149 35.99 -13.06 -8.39
N GLY A 150 35.67 -11.84 -7.97
CA GLY A 150 36.34 -10.61 -8.46
C GLY A 150 35.72 -10.00 -9.71
N GLU A 151 34.90 -10.75 -10.42
CA GLU A 151 34.23 -10.32 -11.64
C GLU A 151 32.82 -9.79 -11.39
N TRP A 152 32.33 -8.85 -12.23
CA TRP A 152 30.96 -8.40 -12.17
C TRP A 152 30.00 -9.53 -12.57
N THR A 153 29.08 -9.86 -11.66
CA THR A 153 28.05 -10.88 -11.90
C THR A 153 27.19 -10.47 -13.09
N ARG A 154 26.95 -11.43 -13.99
CA ARG A 154 25.97 -11.32 -15.07
C ARG A 154 24.72 -12.10 -14.67
N PHE A 155 23.56 -11.49 -14.82
CA PHE A 155 22.28 -12.15 -14.66
C PHE A 155 21.65 -12.45 -16.01
N GLU A 156 20.79 -13.46 -16.06
CA GLU A 156 20.15 -13.93 -17.30
C GLU A 156 19.09 -12.95 -17.85
N SER A 157 18.46 -12.17 -16.94
CA SER A 157 17.48 -11.16 -17.29
C SER A 157 17.55 -9.98 -16.33
N LYS A 158 16.82 -8.88 -16.63
CA LYS A 158 16.67 -7.72 -15.74
C LYS A 158 16.00 -8.15 -14.44
N GLU A 159 14.93 -8.92 -14.55
CA GLU A 159 14.15 -9.43 -13.44
C GLU A 159 15.04 -10.24 -12.48
N ALA A 160 15.83 -11.17 -13.00
CA ALA A 160 16.78 -11.95 -12.21
C ALA A 160 17.83 -11.07 -11.52
N GLY A 161 18.30 -10.03 -12.20
CA GLY A 161 19.25 -9.07 -11.64
C GLY A 161 18.66 -8.20 -10.55
N ILE A 162 17.43 -7.74 -10.71
CA ILE A 162 16.71 -6.96 -9.70
C ILE A 162 16.37 -7.85 -8.50
N GLU A 163 15.86 -9.06 -8.70
CA GLU A 163 15.56 -10.00 -7.62
C GLU A 163 16.81 -10.32 -6.79
N ALA A 164 17.95 -10.56 -7.43
CA ALA A 164 19.21 -10.77 -6.73
C ALA A 164 19.65 -9.52 -5.93
N PHE A 165 19.42 -8.33 -6.46
CA PHE A 165 19.68 -7.07 -5.74
C PHE A 165 18.76 -6.91 -4.53
N LEU A 166 17.46 -7.16 -4.68
CA LEU A 166 16.50 -7.10 -3.57
C LEU A 166 16.87 -8.08 -2.45
N ASN A 167 17.19 -9.33 -2.81
CA ASN A 167 17.62 -10.35 -1.83
C ASN A 167 18.92 -9.94 -1.09
N LEU A 168 19.84 -9.26 -1.78
CA LEU A 168 21.01 -8.68 -1.14
C LEU A 168 20.61 -7.63 -0.11
N LEU A 169 19.67 -6.73 -0.43
CA LEU A 169 19.18 -5.70 0.49
C LEU A 169 18.48 -6.32 1.70
N VAL A 170 17.64 -7.34 1.51
CA VAL A 170 17.04 -8.10 2.63
C VAL A 170 18.12 -8.61 3.56
N SER A 171 19.19 -9.24 3.02
CA SER A 171 20.29 -9.77 3.82
C SER A 171 21.04 -8.71 4.62
N TYR A 172 21.04 -7.46 4.17
CA TYR A 172 21.60 -6.32 4.90
C TYR A 172 20.63 -5.78 5.94
N ALA A 173 19.34 -5.67 5.62
CA ALA A 173 18.30 -5.24 6.55
C ALA A 173 18.20 -6.17 7.77
N GLU A 174 18.27 -7.49 7.57
CA GLU A 174 18.35 -8.49 8.65
C GLU A 174 19.54 -8.30 9.59
N LYS A 175 20.58 -7.61 9.15
CA LYS A 175 21.78 -7.28 9.93
C LYS A 175 21.74 -5.85 10.47
N GLY A 176 20.57 -5.19 10.43
CA GLY A 176 20.39 -3.82 10.89
C GLY A 176 21.06 -2.78 9.99
N SER A 177 20.98 -2.95 8.67
CA SER A 177 21.48 -2.00 7.67
C SER A 177 20.39 -1.73 6.63
N ASP A 178 19.34 -1.02 7.06
CA ASP A 178 18.16 -0.69 6.28
C ASP A 178 18.06 0.81 5.92
N THR A 179 19.02 1.61 6.40
CA THR A 179 19.16 3.02 6.03
C THR A 179 20.41 3.25 5.19
N PRO A 180 20.47 4.34 4.39
CA PRO A 180 21.70 4.68 3.64
C PRO A 180 22.94 4.79 4.52
N GLU A 181 22.82 5.35 5.72
CA GLU A 181 23.94 5.58 6.63
C GLU A 181 24.48 4.24 7.19
N GLU A 182 23.62 3.35 7.60
CA GLU A 182 23.99 2.02 8.10
C GLU A 182 24.56 1.13 6.98
N MET A 183 23.96 1.23 5.79
CA MET A 183 24.42 0.54 4.61
C MET A 183 25.79 1.03 4.15
N ALA A 184 26.07 2.33 4.22
CA ALA A 184 27.33 2.93 3.78
C ALA A 184 28.55 2.28 4.48
N ALA A 185 28.43 1.96 5.76
CA ALA A 185 29.50 1.33 6.52
C ALA A 185 29.91 -0.06 5.96
N ARG A 186 28.98 -0.75 5.33
CA ARG A 186 29.18 -2.11 4.77
C ARG A 186 29.36 -2.10 3.26
N TYR A 187 28.59 -1.29 2.55
CA TYR A 187 28.52 -1.28 1.09
C TYR A 187 29.58 -0.38 0.45
N ALA A 188 29.85 0.76 1.07
CA ALA A 188 30.80 1.76 0.59
C ALA A 188 31.71 2.26 1.72
N PRO A 189 32.48 1.36 2.41
CA PRO A 189 33.28 1.74 3.57
C PRO A 189 34.25 2.86 3.22
N GLY A 190 34.24 3.91 4.05
CA GLY A 190 35.09 5.10 3.87
C GLY A 190 34.58 6.12 2.85
N SER A 191 33.41 5.92 2.24
CA SER A 191 32.80 6.92 1.37
C SER A 191 31.97 7.91 2.19
N GLU A 192 32.39 9.17 2.22
CA GLU A 192 31.63 10.26 2.85
C GLU A 192 30.45 10.75 1.99
N THR A 193 30.43 10.41 0.71
CA THR A 193 29.45 10.95 -0.25
C THR A 193 28.36 9.97 -0.64
N TRP A 194 28.54 8.67 -0.36
CA TRP A 194 27.61 7.63 -0.80
C TRP A 194 26.21 7.80 -0.19
N ALA A 195 26.08 7.79 1.12
CA ALA A 195 24.79 7.96 1.80
C ALA A 195 24.12 9.30 1.49
N PRO A 196 24.81 10.47 1.54
CA PRO A 196 24.23 11.74 1.09
C PRO A 196 23.69 11.73 -0.34
N ASN A 197 24.37 11.05 -1.27
CA ASN A 197 23.89 10.97 -2.65
C ASN A 197 22.65 10.08 -2.79
N VAL A 198 22.60 8.94 -2.11
CA VAL A 198 21.40 8.10 -2.06
C VAL A 198 20.22 8.90 -1.45
N ARG A 199 20.44 9.60 -0.32
CA ARG A 199 19.44 10.49 0.30
C ARG A 199 18.93 11.57 -0.66
N LYS A 200 19.80 12.15 -1.46
CA LYS A 200 19.40 13.16 -2.45
C LYS A 200 18.45 12.58 -3.51
N ILE A 201 18.69 11.34 -3.94
CA ILE A 201 17.81 10.65 -4.88
C ILE A 201 16.48 10.30 -4.20
N MET A 202 16.52 9.76 -2.97
CA MET A 202 15.31 9.50 -2.18
C MET A 202 14.45 10.75 -2.03
N LYS A 203 15.07 11.90 -1.71
CA LYS A 203 14.36 13.17 -1.61
C LYS A 203 13.66 13.54 -2.92
N ARG A 204 14.35 13.43 -4.06
CA ARG A 204 13.76 13.70 -5.39
C ARG A 204 12.53 12.83 -5.66
N ILE A 205 12.59 11.54 -5.30
CA ILE A 205 11.48 10.60 -5.47
C ILE A 205 10.32 10.98 -4.52
N ASN A 206 10.63 11.26 -3.25
CA ASN A 206 9.61 11.65 -2.26
C ASN A 206 8.92 12.98 -2.64
N ASP A 207 9.65 13.97 -3.15
CA ASP A 207 9.08 15.23 -3.65
C ASP A 207 8.08 14.97 -4.81
N ALA A 208 8.40 14.01 -5.69
CA ALA A 208 7.49 13.61 -6.77
C ALA A 208 6.25 12.87 -6.25
N ILE A 209 6.42 12.01 -5.26
CA ILE A 209 5.31 11.31 -4.59
C ILE A 209 4.38 12.31 -3.92
N GLU A 210 4.92 13.23 -3.12
CA GLU A 210 4.15 14.25 -2.40
C GLU A 210 3.33 15.12 -3.36
N LYS A 211 3.93 15.51 -4.47
CA LYS A 211 3.23 16.28 -5.51
C LYS A 211 2.01 15.52 -6.03
N LYS A 212 2.18 14.28 -6.48
CA LYS A 212 1.07 13.48 -7.03
C LYS A 212 0.00 13.17 -5.99
N GLN A 213 0.40 12.84 -4.77
CA GLN A 213 -0.55 12.59 -3.68
C GLN A 213 -1.33 13.85 -3.30
N THR A 214 -0.70 15.02 -3.38
CA THR A 214 -1.38 16.31 -3.12
C THR A 214 -2.43 16.60 -4.19
N GLU A 215 -2.13 16.34 -5.46
CA GLU A 215 -3.09 16.47 -6.57
C GLU A 215 -4.32 15.59 -6.33
N VAL A 216 -4.12 14.32 -5.93
CA VAL A 216 -5.21 13.41 -5.60
C VAL A 216 -6.03 13.93 -4.41
N ARG A 217 -5.39 14.36 -3.32
CA ARG A 217 -6.10 14.89 -2.14
C ARG A 217 -6.99 16.07 -2.51
N GLN A 218 -6.48 17.03 -3.29
CA GLN A 218 -7.24 18.20 -3.72
C GLN A 218 -8.46 17.83 -4.57
N GLU A 219 -8.32 16.84 -5.47
CA GLU A 219 -9.44 16.34 -6.26
C GLU A 219 -10.55 15.75 -5.36
N TYR A 220 -10.19 14.90 -4.42
CA TYR A 220 -11.14 14.25 -3.53
C TYR A 220 -11.75 15.20 -2.50
N ASP A 221 -11.00 16.19 -2.00
CA ASP A 221 -11.56 17.24 -1.13
C ASP A 221 -12.69 18.00 -1.83
N LEU A 222 -12.55 18.31 -3.11
CA LEU A 222 -13.60 18.93 -3.91
C LEU A 222 -14.82 18.01 -4.08
N LEU A 223 -14.62 16.71 -4.30
CA LEU A 223 -15.72 15.75 -4.39
C LEU A 223 -16.49 15.64 -3.07
N ILE A 224 -15.77 15.59 -1.94
CA ILE A 224 -16.38 15.55 -0.60
C ILE A 224 -17.14 16.82 -0.28
N GLU A 225 -16.62 17.99 -0.65
CA GLU A 225 -17.34 19.27 -0.49
C GLU A 225 -18.63 19.32 -1.33
N ASN A 226 -18.60 18.78 -2.55
CA ASN A 226 -19.79 18.71 -3.40
C ASN A 226 -20.83 17.71 -2.86
N LEU A 227 -20.41 16.63 -2.23
CA LEU A 227 -21.30 15.67 -1.59
C LEU A 227 -22.10 16.30 -0.42
N LYS A 228 -21.52 17.30 0.25
CA LYS A 228 -22.14 18.00 1.41
C LYS A 228 -23.19 19.06 1.01
N LYS A 229 -23.30 19.41 -0.27
CA LYS A 229 -24.25 20.41 -0.77
C LYS A 229 -25.59 19.79 -1.15
#